data_68ad6ac5fb593dc3dbdd2504531c5a22
#
_entry.id   68ad6ac5fb593dc3dbdd2504531c5a22
#
_cell.length_a   1.000
_cell.length_b   1.000
_cell.length_c   1.000
_cell.angle_alpha   90.00
_cell.angle_beta   90.00
_cell.angle_gamma   90.00
#
_symmetry.space_group_name_H-M   'P 1'
#
loop_
_entity.id
_entity.type
_entity.pdbx_description
1 polymer ?
#
loop_
_entity_poly.entity_id
_entity_poly.type
_entity_poly.pdbx_seq_one_letter_code
_entity_poly.pdbx_strand_id
1 'polypeptide(L)'
;MNILFHSNQLGVRGTEVALYDYAHYNETILGNVSYIAAPANSDMSALGKFKSRFGDRVTLYNSFTEVAYKIDVAYFIKAGFNDGMLFPGAKNIVHAVFDASDKHGDVYVAVSEWLGKKHSVDYLPHIVSLPDIKEDFREFIGASHNDIIFGRYGGFDQFDIPYLGDVIKAAADKGVKFLLMNTKQFNFHHPNVMYSEANTDMNTKTAFINTCDAMIHGRTDGESFGLAVAEFLHQNKPVVTSMQCRDRNHIHVLGDKGLYYSNGNELYAILTSFEKKDYNVKPLVDQFKPEVIMQKFKSLVSE
;
A
#
# COMPACT_ATOMS: atom_id res chain seq x y z
N MET A 1 -14.20 -11.94 -20.08
CA MET A 1 -13.03 -12.82 -19.89
C MET A 1 -13.04 -13.35 -18.47
N ASN A 2 -12.51 -14.55 -18.26
CA ASN A 2 -12.25 -15.12 -16.95
C ASN A 2 -10.79 -14.84 -16.58
N ILE A 3 -10.57 -14.07 -15.52
CA ILE A 3 -9.22 -13.68 -15.08
C ILE A 3 -8.94 -14.27 -13.71
N LEU A 4 -7.85 -15.02 -13.60
CA LEU A 4 -7.32 -15.52 -12.32
C LEU A 4 -6.39 -14.47 -11.72
N PHE A 5 -6.65 -14.08 -10.48
CA PHE A 5 -5.80 -13.22 -9.67
C PHE A 5 -5.10 -14.08 -8.61
N HIS A 6 -3.80 -14.18 -8.68
CA HIS A 6 -2.98 -15.01 -7.81
C HIS A 6 -2.05 -14.17 -6.94
N SER A 7 -2.00 -14.50 -5.64
CA SER A 7 -0.99 -14.03 -4.70
C SER A 7 -0.45 -15.20 -3.87
N ASN A 8 0.75 -15.05 -3.34
CA ASN A 8 1.36 -16.05 -2.46
C ASN A 8 0.71 -16.17 -1.07
N GLN A 9 -0.24 -15.28 -0.76
CA GLN A 9 -1.01 -15.26 0.49
C GLN A 9 -2.27 -14.39 0.32
N LEU A 10 -3.20 -14.43 1.29
CA LEU A 10 -4.33 -13.50 1.39
C LEU A 10 -4.28 -12.78 2.75
N GLY A 11 -3.17 -12.09 2.99
CA GLY A 11 -2.89 -11.35 4.22
C GLY A 11 -3.34 -9.89 4.17
N VAL A 12 -2.85 -9.09 5.12
CA VAL A 12 -3.21 -7.66 5.29
C VAL A 12 -2.18 -6.70 4.67
N ARG A 13 -1.23 -7.21 3.87
CA ARG A 13 -0.17 -6.39 3.27
C ARG A 13 -0.66 -5.65 2.02
N GLY A 14 0.11 -4.68 1.56
CA GLY A 14 -0.22 -3.86 0.39
C GLY A 14 -0.42 -4.65 -0.91
N THR A 15 0.30 -5.75 -1.10
CA THR A 15 0.15 -6.64 -2.27
C THR A 15 -1.23 -7.29 -2.35
N GLU A 16 -1.78 -7.73 -1.22
CA GLU A 16 -3.09 -8.37 -1.15
C GLU A 16 -4.22 -7.34 -1.24
N VAL A 17 -4.00 -6.13 -0.69
CA VAL A 17 -4.92 -4.99 -0.93
C VAL A 17 -4.98 -4.69 -2.43
N ALA A 18 -3.84 -4.59 -3.10
CA ALA A 18 -3.79 -4.34 -4.53
C ALA A 18 -4.41 -5.48 -5.34
N LEU A 19 -4.17 -6.76 -5.00
CA LEU A 19 -4.81 -7.90 -5.65
C LEU A 19 -6.33 -7.82 -5.55
N TYR A 20 -6.85 -7.50 -4.35
CA TYR A 20 -8.28 -7.33 -4.13
C TYR A 20 -8.85 -6.22 -5.02
N ASP A 21 -8.18 -5.07 -5.08
CA ASP A 21 -8.63 -3.92 -5.85
C ASP A 21 -8.64 -4.23 -7.35
N TYR A 22 -7.58 -4.85 -7.88
CA TYR A 22 -7.55 -5.30 -9.28
C TYR A 22 -8.68 -6.27 -9.60
N ALA A 23 -8.92 -7.28 -8.75
CA ALA A 23 -9.99 -8.24 -8.96
C ALA A 23 -11.38 -7.60 -8.86
N HIS A 24 -11.57 -6.67 -7.92
CA HIS A 24 -12.82 -5.95 -7.73
C HIS A 24 -13.13 -5.04 -8.93
N TYR A 25 -12.18 -4.22 -9.35
CA TYR A 25 -12.38 -3.28 -10.45
C TYR A 25 -12.34 -3.96 -11.82
N ASN A 26 -11.73 -5.13 -11.95
CA ASN A 26 -11.88 -5.99 -13.13
C ASN A 26 -13.35 -6.38 -13.38
N GLU A 27 -14.12 -6.61 -12.32
CA GLU A 27 -15.56 -6.88 -12.46
C GLU A 27 -16.38 -5.60 -12.63
N THR A 28 -16.13 -4.59 -11.80
CA THR A 28 -17.01 -3.42 -11.73
C THR A 28 -16.76 -2.39 -12.83
N ILE A 29 -15.54 -2.30 -13.37
CA ILE A 29 -15.19 -1.37 -14.46
C ILE A 29 -15.09 -2.08 -15.81
N LEU A 30 -14.46 -3.28 -15.84
CA LEU A 30 -14.20 -3.96 -17.11
C LEU A 30 -15.25 -5.03 -17.47
N GLY A 31 -16.13 -5.41 -16.53
CA GLY A 31 -17.19 -6.41 -16.77
C GLY A 31 -16.68 -7.83 -16.95
N ASN A 32 -15.46 -8.14 -16.56
CA ASN A 32 -14.88 -9.48 -16.59
C ASN A 32 -15.29 -10.28 -15.34
N VAL A 33 -14.91 -11.56 -15.27
CA VAL A 33 -15.10 -12.41 -14.09
C VAL A 33 -13.77 -12.65 -13.43
N SER A 34 -13.70 -12.42 -12.11
CA SER A 34 -12.48 -12.57 -11.31
C SER A 34 -12.52 -13.86 -10.50
N TYR A 35 -11.46 -14.66 -10.60
CA TYR A 35 -11.17 -15.83 -9.77
C TYR A 35 -9.95 -15.51 -8.91
N ILE A 36 -9.92 -15.97 -7.67
CA ILE A 36 -8.82 -15.73 -6.73
C ILE A 36 -8.18 -17.05 -6.40
N ALA A 37 -6.83 -17.12 -6.39
CA ALA A 37 -6.11 -18.29 -5.91
C ALA A 37 -4.94 -17.91 -5.02
N ALA A 38 -4.76 -18.68 -3.94
CA ALA A 38 -3.62 -18.56 -3.04
C ALA A 38 -3.28 -19.92 -2.39
N PRO A 39 -2.02 -20.17 -1.98
CA PRO A 39 -1.65 -21.37 -1.25
C PRO A 39 -2.38 -21.49 0.08
N ALA A 40 -2.92 -22.67 0.40
CA ALA A 40 -3.70 -22.90 1.63
C ALA A 40 -2.88 -22.77 2.93
N ASN A 41 -1.56 -22.95 2.85
CA ASN A 41 -0.63 -22.88 3.98
C ASN A 41 0.03 -21.52 4.18
N SER A 42 -0.57 -20.44 3.66
CA SER A 42 -0.05 -19.08 3.74
C SER A 42 -0.86 -18.20 4.72
N ASP A 43 -0.48 -16.92 4.87
CA ASP A 43 -1.27 -15.97 5.67
C ASP A 43 -2.66 -15.77 5.04
N MET A 44 -3.70 -15.99 5.85
CA MET A 44 -5.12 -15.93 5.47
C MET A 44 -5.90 -14.86 6.24
N SER A 45 -5.22 -13.90 6.85
CA SER A 45 -5.86 -12.89 7.72
C SER A 45 -6.90 -12.03 7.00
N ALA A 46 -6.80 -11.87 5.67
CA ALA A 46 -7.81 -11.16 4.85
C ALA A 46 -8.76 -12.11 4.07
N LEU A 47 -8.68 -13.44 4.25
CA LEU A 47 -9.51 -14.41 3.51
C LEU A 47 -11.02 -14.10 3.59
N GLY A 48 -11.50 -13.69 4.76
CA GLY A 48 -12.91 -13.33 4.95
C GLY A 48 -13.36 -12.21 4.01
N LYS A 49 -12.54 -11.18 3.79
CA LYS A 49 -12.80 -10.09 2.86
C LYS A 49 -12.92 -10.60 1.40
N PHE A 50 -11.99 -11.46 0.98
CA PHE A 50 -12.02 -12.05 -0.36
C PHE A 50 -13.24 -12.95 -0.56
N LYS A 51 -13.55 -13.84 0.39
CA LYS A 51 -14.72 -14.72 0.32
C LYS A 51 -16.04 -13.94 0.32
N SER A 52 -16.15 -12.88 1.11
CA SER A 52 -17.34 -12.02 1.12
C SER A 52 -17.62 -11.38 -0.24
N ARG A 53 -16.56 -11.03 -1.00
CA ARG A 53 -16.67 -10.36 -2.31
C ARG A 53 -16.80 -11.33 -3.48
N PHE A 54 -16.02 -12.41 -3.47
CA PHE A 54 -15.86 -13.30 -4.62
C PHE A 54 -16.52 -14.68 -4.43
N GLY A 55 -16.97 -15.01 -3.21
CA GLY A 55 -17.69 -16.27 -2.92
C GLY A 55 -16.86 -17.52 -3.24
N ASP A 56 -17.48 -18.46 -3.95
CA ASP A 56 -16.87 -19.74 -4.35
C ASP A 56 -15.77 -19.61 -5.41
N ARG A 57 -15.53 -18.41 -5.92
CA ARG A 57 -14.43 -18.13 -6.85
C ARG A 57 -13.09 -17.87 -6.14
N VAL A 58 -13.02 -18.10 -4.82
CA VAL A 58 -11.79 -18.07 -4.03
C VAL A 58 -11.32 -19.49 -3.76
N THR A 59 -10.25 -19.92 -4.42
CA THR A 59 -9.61 -21.22 -4.27
C THR A 59 -8.36 -21.13 -3.41
N LEU A 60 -8.33 -21.91 -2.33
CA LEU A 60 -7.12 -22.18 -1.58
C LEU A 60 -6.59 -23.54 -2.02
N TYR A 61 -5.35 -23.61 -2.47
CA TYR A 61 -4.78 -24.81 -3.05
C TYR A 61 -3.55 -25.32 -2.25
N ASN A 62 -3.35 -26.65 -2.24
CA ASN A 62 -2.09 -27.28 -1.81
C ASN A 62 -1.18 -27.55 -3.00
N SER A 63 -1.77 -27.84 -4.16
CA SER A 63 -1.09 -27.91 -5.46
C SER A 63 -1.79 -26.97 -6.45
N PHE A 64 -1.02 -26.20 -7.22
CA PHE A 64 -1.58 -25.26 -8.17
C PHE A 64 -2.45 -25.93 -9.26
N THR A 65 -2.28 -27.23 -9.49
CA THR A 65 -3.14 -28.03 -10.39
C THR A 65 -4.59 -28.17 -9.91
N GLU A 66 -4.87 -27.85 -8.63
CA GLU A 66 -6.24 -27.82 -8.07
C GLU A 66 -7.06 -26.60 -8.54
N VAL A 67 -6.39 -25.60 -9.13
CA VAL A 67 -7.05 -24.42 -9.70
C VAL A 67 -7.61 -24.79 -11.08
N ALA A 68 -8.80 -25.40 -11.09
CA ALA A 68 -9.40 -26.05 -12.26
C ALA A 68 -10.45 -25.17 -12.99
N TYR A 69 -10.21 -23.87 -13.11
CA TYR A 69 -11.07 -22.96 -13.85
C TYR A 69 -10.65 -22.87 -15.33
N LYS A 70 -11.63 -22.57 -16.21
CA LYS A 70 -11.31 -22.12 -17.56
C LYS A 70 -10.92 -20.64 -17.49
N ILE A 71 -9.63 -20.36 -17.56
CA ILE A 71 -9.02 -19.06 -17.41
C ILE A 71 -8.50 -18.56 -18.76
N ASP A 72 -8.82 -17.32 -19.11
CA ASP A 72 -8.32 -16.64 -20.31
C ASP A 72 -6.99 -15.93 -20.00
N VAL A 73 -6.91 -15.28 -18.83
CA VAL A 73 -5.73 -14.54 -18.35
C VAL A 73 -5.45 -14.89 -16.89
N ALA A 74 -4.19 -15.15 -16.57
CA ALA A 74 -3.72 -15.33 -15.20
C ALA A 74 -2.82 -14.16 -14.80
N TYR A 75 -3.24 -13.40 -13.78
CA TYR A 75 -2.50 -12.29 -13.24
C TYR A 75 -1.86 -12.70 -11.91
N PHE A 76 -0.53 -12.61 -11.87
CA PHE A 76 0.30 -12.94 -10.72
C PHE A 76 0.92 -11.69 -10.12
N ILE A 77 0.53 -11.33 -8.89
CA ILE A 77 1.26 -10.34 -8.13
C ILE A 77 2.30 -11.05 -7.26
N LYS A 78 3.57 -10.72 -7.46
CA LYS A 78 4.67 -11.41 -6.77
C LYS A 78 5.90 -10.50 -6.58
N ALA A 79 6.89 -10.98 -5.81
CA ALA A 79 8.11 -10.23 -5.53
C ALA A 79 8.85 -9.77 -6.79
N GLY A 80 8.82 -10.59 -7.85
CA GLY A 80 9.40 -10.31 -9.17
C GLY A 80 10.29 -11.41 -9.72
N PHE A 81 10.74 -12.34 -8.87
CA PHE A 81 11.56 -13.48 -9.30
C PHE A 81 10.74 -14.58 -9.95
N ASN A 82 11.35 -15.28 -10.90
CA ASN A 82 10.75 -16.42 -11.56
C ASN A 82 10.76 -17.64 -10.63
N ASP A 83 9.62 -17.99 -10.10
CA ASP A 83 9.37 -19.16 -9.25
C ASP A 83 8.81 -20.36 -10.05
N GLY A 84 8.75 -20.25 -11.38
CA GLY A 84 8.18 -21.27 -12.27
C GLY A 84 6.65 -21.31 -12.24
N MET A 85 5.98 -20.51 -11.43
CA MET A 85 4.53 -20.52 -11.29
C MET A 85 3.88 -19.67 -12.39
N LEU A 86 3.33 -20.36 -13.38
CA LEU A 86 2.50 -19.78 -14.44
C LEU A 86 1.27 -20.68 -14.65
N PHE A 87 0.18 -20.13 -15.17
CA PHE A 87 -1.05 -20.89 -15.43
C PHE A 87 -1.02 -21.47 -16.85
N PRO A 88 -1.04 -22.80 -17.02
CA PRO A 88 -0.97 -23.42 -18.35
C PRO A 88 -2.20 -23.08 -19.20
N GLY A 89 -1.97 -22.68 -20.45
CA GLY A 89 -3.02 -22.43 -21.42
C GLY A 89 -3.76 -21.10 -21.29
N ALA A 90 -3.33 -20.23 -20.38
CA ALA A 90 -3.80 -18.86 -20.27
C ALA A 90 -2.66 -17.87 -20.56
N LYS A 91 -3.00 -16.63 -20.91
CA LYS A 91 -2.03 -15.53 -20.96
C LYS A 91 -1.60 -15.17 -19.54
N ASN A 92 -0.30 -15.19 -19.26
CA ASN A 92 0.26 -14.94 -17.94
C ASN A 92 0.82 -13.52 -17.84
N ILE A 93 0.23 -12.72 -16.95
CA ILE A 93 0.70 -11.37 -16.60
C ILE A 93 1.38 -11.44 -15.25
N VAL A 94 2.66 -11.09 -15.18
CA VAL A 94 3.44 -11.00 -13.94
C VAL A 94 3.60 -9.56 -13.53
N HIS A 95 3.13 -9.23 -12.34
CA HIS A 95 3.24 -7.91 -11.73
C HIS A 95 4.27 -7.94 -10.60
N ALA A 96 5.46 -7.44 -10.89
CA ALA A 96 6.62 -7.44 -10.00
C ALA A 96 6.56 -6.26 -9.02
N VAL A 97 6.59 -6.55 -7.70
CA VAL A 97 6.38 -5.50 -6.68
C VAL A 97 7.66 -5.05 -5.96
N PHE A 98 8.76 -5.82 -6.00
CA PHE A 98 10.01 -5.44 -5.32
C PHE A 98 11.21 -5.42 -6.25
N ASP A 99 11.31 -6.38 -7.15
CA ASP A 99 12.38 -6.46 -8.13
C ASP A 99 11.78 -6.78 -9.50
N ALA A 100 12.25 -6.13 -10.54
CA ALA A 100 11.77 -6.33 -11.91
C ALA A 100 12.89 -6.77 -12.87
N SER A 101 13.95 -7.38 -12.34
CA SER A 101 15.11 -7.83 -13.13
C SER A 101 14.95 -9.18 -13.81
N ASP A 102 14.05 -10.04 -13.32
CA ASP A 102 13.86 -11.43 -13.77
C ASP A 102 12.55 -11.60 -14.56
N LYS A 103 12.58 -11.14 -15.83
CA LYS A 103 11.40 -11.12 -16.71
C LYS A 103 10.91 -12.51 -17.06
N HIS A 104 9.62 -12.79 -16.82
CA HIS A 104 8.94 -14.06 -17.15
C HIS A 104 7.42 -13.85 -17.33
N GLY A 105 6.72 -14.88 -17.82
CA GLY A 105 5.34 -14.76 -18.24
C GLY A 105 5.22 -14.16 -19.66
N ASP A 106 3.99 -14.00 -20.14
CA ASP A 106 3.72 -13.41 -21.47
C ASP A 106 3.81 -11.88 -21.41
N VAL A 107 3.41 -11.29 -20.29
CA VAL A 107 3.54 -9.87 -19.96
C VAL A 107 4.20 -9.72 -18.60
N TYR A 108 5.20 -8.85 -18.52
CA TYR A 108 5.91 -8.57 -17.28
C TYR A 108 5.95 -7.07 -17.01
N VAL A 109 5.38 -6.63 -15.89
CA VAL A 109 5.28 -5.22 -15.52
C VAL A 109 5.76 -4.96 -14.09
N ALA A 110 6.37 -3.80 -13.87
CA ALA A 110 6.74 -3.34 -12.53
C ALA A 110 5.59 -2.58 -11.86
N VAL A 111 5.59 -2.54 -10.53
CA VAL A 111 4.54 -1.89 -9.73
C VAL A 111 4.54 -0.37 -9.81
N SER A 112 5.60 0.24 -10.33
CA SER A 112 5.72 1.70 -10.42
C SER A 112 6.61 2.13 -11.57
N GLU A 113 6.43 3.38 -11.99
CA GLU A 113 7.27 4.01 -13.01
C GLU A 113 8.74 4.01 -12.60
N TRP A 114 9.03 4.29 -11.32
CA TRP A 114 10.38 4.28 -10.79
C TRP A 114 11.05 2.89 -10.93
N LEU A 115 10.34 1.83 -10.52
CA LEU A 115 10.86 0.46 -10.63
C LEU A 115 10.96 0.02 -12.09
N GLY A 116 9.99 0.40 -12.92
CA GLY A 116 9.98 0.12 -14.36
C GLY A 116 11.17 0.76 -15.08
N LYS A 117 11.45 2.03 -14.81
CA LYS A 117 12.64 2.73 -15.37
C LYS A 117 13.94 2.09 -14.92
N LYS A 118 14.04 1.70 -13.65
CA LYS A 118 15.25 1.04 -13.09
C LYS A 118 15.60 -0.27 -13.83
N HIS A 119 14.59 -1.03 -14.26
CA HIS A 119 14.77 -2.35 -14.88
C HIS A 119 14.41 -2.40 -16.38
N SER A 120 14.08 -1.27 -17.00
CA SER A 120 13.66 -1.18 -18.41
C SER A 120 12.49 -2.13 -18.74
N VAL A 121 11.43 -2.06 -17.93
CA VAL A 121 10.16 -2.75 -18.12
C VAL A 121 8.99 -1.77 -18.03
N ASP A 122 7.86 -2.13 -18.63
CA ASP A 122 6.62 -1.38 -18.46
C ASP A 122 6.12 -1.44 -17.01
N TYR A 123 5.18 -0.57 -16.66
CA TYR A 123 4.68 -0.50 -15.31
C TYR A 123 3.16 -0.38 -15.22
N LEU A 124 2.63 -0.95 -14.17
CA LEU A 124 1.22 -0.92 -13.79
C LEU A 124 1.12 -0.53 -12.31
N PRO A 125 0.77 0.72 -11.96
CA PRO A 125 0.69 1.15 -10.56
C PRO A 125 -0.47 0.49 -9.82
N HIS A 126 -0.34 0.32 -8.50
CA HIS A 126 -1.48 -0.06 -7.66
C HIS A 126 -2.59 0.99 -7.74
N ILE A 127 -3.82 0.52 -7.55
CA ILE A 127 -5.01 1.37 -7.45
C ILE A 127 -5.02 2.04 -6.08
N VAL A 128 -5.37 3.31 -6.03
CA VAL A 128 -5.58 4.07 -4.80
C VAL A 128 -7.02 4.53 -4.77
N SER A 129 -7.79 3.95 -3.86
CA SER A 129 -9.21 4.25 -3.68
C SER A 129 -9.57 4.08 -2.20
N LEU A 130 -10.07 5.14 -1.59
CA LEU A 130 -10.56 5.15 -0.23
C LEU A 130 -12.01 5.65 -0.20
N PRO A 131 -12.84 5.17 0.74
CA PRO A 131 -14.19 5.70 0.94
C PRO A 131 -14.18 7.21 1.21
N ASP A 132 -15.15 7.92 0.66
CA ASP A 132 -15.36 9.34 0.94
C ASP A 132 -16.17 9.48 2.25
N ILE A 133 -15.48 9.40 3.37
CA ILE A 133 -16.03 9.57 4.72
C ILE A 133 -15.30 10.72 5.43
N LYS A 134 -15.99 11.33 6.40
CA LYS A 134 -15.44 12.45 7.18
C LYS A 134 -15.16 12.07 8.64
N GLU A 135 -15.55 10.88 9.04
CA GLU A 135 -15.31 10.34 10.37
C GLU A 135 -13.81 10.31 10.67
N ASP A 136 -13.48 10.60 11.92
CA ASP A 136 -12.13 10.51 12.49
C ASP A 136 -12.19 9.95 13.93
N PHE A 137 -11.05 9.73 14.52
CA PHE A 137 -10.93 9.21 15.89
C PHE A 137 -10.43 10.25 16.88
N ARG A 138 -10.42 11.56 16.54
CA ARG A 138 -9.86 12.61 17.43
C ARG A 138 -10.52 12.62 18.79
N GLU A 139 -11.85 12.62 18.85
CA GLU A 139 -12.60 12.57 20.10
C GLU A 139 -12.29 11.29 20.90
N PHE A 140 -12.26 10.13 20.23
CA PHE A 140 -11.97 8.83 20.84
C PHE A 140 -10.58 8.77 21.50
N ILE A 141 -9.57 9.39 20.89
CA ILE A 141 -8.20 9.44 21.43
C ILE A 141 -7.95 10.67 22.35
N GLY A 142 -8.99 11.45 22.66
CA GLY A 142 -8.87 12.65 23.50
C GLY A 142 -8.02 13.75 22.86
N ALA A 143 -7.97 13.83 21.54
CA ALA A 143 -7.24 14.86 20.84
C ALA A 143 -8.13 16.06 20.50
N SER A 144 -7.62 17.26 20.78
CA SER A 144 -8.27 18.51 20.40
C SER A 144 -8.05 18.83 18.92
N HIS A 145 -8.83 19.79 18.42
CA HIS A 145 -8.64 20.30 17.05
C HIS A 145 -7.25 20.92 16.83
N ASN A 146 -6.65 21.47 17.87
CA ASN A 146 -5.33 22.13 17.81
C ASN A 146 -4.16 21.15 17.88
N ASP A 147 -4.37 19.93 18.34
CA ASP A 147 -3.30 18.94 18.42
C ASP A 147 -2.77 18.56 17.03
N ILE A 148 -1.45 18.50 16.90
CA ILE A 148 -0.77 17.97 15.71
C ILE A 148 -0.64 16.46 15.88
N ILE A 149 -1.13 15.70 14.88
CA ILE A 149 -1.13 14.25 14.89
C ILE A 149 -0.44 13.72 13.63
N PHE A 150 0.68 13.03 13.82
CA PHE A 150 1.31 12.28 12.75
C PHE A 150 0.85 10.81 12.77
N GLY A 151 0.43 10.30 11.62
CA GLY A 151 -0.01 8.93 11.47
C GLY A 151 0.98 8.08 10.70
N ARG A 152 0.96 6.79 10.98
CA ARG A 152 1.70 5.78 10.21
C ARG A 152 0.96 4.46 10.23
N TYR A 153 0.86 3.79 9.07
CA TYR A 153 0.58 2.35 8.97
C TYR A 153 1.42 1.71 7.85
N GLY A 154 1.58 0.41 7.93
CA GLY A 154 2.39 -0.36 6.98
C GLY A 154 2.80 -1.71 7.53
N GLY A 155 3.87 -2.32 7.00
CA GLY A 155 4.43 -3.55 7.54
C GLY A 155 4.89 -3.36 8.98
N PHE A 156 4.63 -4.37 9.84
CA PHE A 156 4.83 -4.28 11.30
C PHE A 156 6.26 -3.85 11.67
N ASP A 157 7.28 -4.45 11.04
CA ASP A 157 8.71 -4.18 11.31
C ASP A 157 9.33 -3.13 10.39
N GLN A 158 8.51 -2.39 9.59
CA GLN A 158 8.99 -1.49 8.55
C GLN A 158 8.95 0.01 8.96
N PHE A 159 9.09 0.28 10.24
CA PHE A 159 9.30 1.63 10.78
C PHE A 159 10.63 1.58 11.53
N ASP A 160 11.73 1.48 10.76
CA ASP A 160 12.96 0.85 11.16
C ASP A 160 14.21 1.75 11.07
N ILE A 161 14.05 3.04 10.76
CA ILE A 161 15.17 3.98 10.82
C ILE A 161 15.61 4.16 12.28
N PRO A 162 16.88 3.93 12.63
CA PRO A 162 17.32 3.74 14.01
C PRO A 162 16.99 4.89 14.98
N TYR A 163 17.00 6.14 14.50
CA TYR A 163 16.75 7.32 15.36
C TYR A 163 15.26 7.68 15.52
N LEU A 164 14.33 6.98 14.88
CA LEU A 164 12.91 7.33 14.93
C LEU A 164 12.35 7.34 16.35
N GLY A 165 12.67 6.33 17.14
CA GLY A 165 12.16 6.21 18.52
C GLY A 165 12.55 7.43 19.37
N ASP A 166 13.81 7.81 19.35
CA ASP A 166 14.32 8.94 20.13
C ASP A 166 13.70 10.27 19.66
N VAL A 167 13.59 10.47 18.36
CA VAL A 167 13.01 11.69 17.78
C VAL A 167 11.51 11.79 18.09
N ILE A 168 10.77 10.69 17.92
CA ILE A 168 9.33 10.64 18.22
C ILE A 168 9.09 10.92 19.70
N LYS A 169 9.90 10.33 20.59
CA LYS A 169 9.81 10.60 22.03
C LYS A 169 10.03 12.08 22.32
N ALA A 170 11.10 12.66 21.78
CA ALA A 170 11.43 14.07 22.00
C ALA A 170 10.35 15.03 21.44
N ALA A 171 9.75 14.71 20.29
CA ALA A 171 8.64 15.48 19.74
C ALA A 171 7.34 15.31 20.55
N ALA A 172 7.08 14.11 21.07
CA ALA A 172 5.95 13.83 21.95
C ALA A 172 6.05 14.58 23.29
N ASP A 173 7.25 14.74 23.85
CA ASP A 173 7.53 15.59 25.02
C ASP A 173 7.19 17.08 24.75
N LYS A 174 7.11 17.50 23.48
CA LYS A 174 6.66 18.84 23.05
C LYS A 174 5.16 18.92 22.70
N GLY A 175 4.41 17.85 22.93
CA GLY A 175 2.97 17.80 22.71
C GLY A 175 2.54 17.28 21.33
N VAL A 176 3.48 16.92 20.45
CA VAL A 176 3.15 16.28 19.17
C VAL A 176 2.59 14.87 19.44
N LYS A 177 1.50 14.52 18.79
CA LYS A 177 0.87 13.20 18.94
C LYS A 177 1.20 12.30 17.75
N PHE A 178 1.31 11.01 18.03
CA PHE A 178 1.58 9.96 17.04
C PHE A 178 0.53 8.86 17.13
N LEU A 179 -0.02 8.48 15.99
CA LEU A 179 -0.97 7.39 15.86
C LEU A 179 -0.37 6.33 14.92
N LEU A 180 0.02 5.18 15.49
CA LEU A 180 0.84 4.17 14.82
C LEU A 180 0.05 2.85 14.70
N MET A 181 -0.51 2.58 13.51
CA MET A 181 -1.24 1.35 13.23
C MET A 181 -0.29 0.28 12.69
N ASN A 182 -0.43 -0.96 13.14
CA ASN A 182 0.37 -2.11 12.73
C ASN A 182 1.88 -1.78 12.75
N THR A 183 2.34 -1.25 13.85
CA THR A 183 3.73 -0.79 14.01
C THR A 183 4.33 -1.40 15.26
N LYS A 184 5.54 -1.96 15.15
CA LYS A 184 6.30 -2.45 16.29
C LYS A 184 6.50 -1.32 17.29
N GLN A 185 6.13 -1.58 18.56
CA GLN A 185 6.25 -0.60 19.60
C GLN A 185 7.73 -0.27 19.90
N PHE A 186 7.98 0.99 20.17
CA PHE A 186 9.27 1.42 20.67
C PHE A 186 9.47 0.92 22.11
N ASN A 187 10.70 0.96 22.60
CA ASN A 187 11.08 0.53 23.95
C ASN A 187 10.77 1.58 25.04
N PHE A 188 9.85 2.49 24.77
CA PHE A 188 9.36 3.48 25.72
C PHE A 188 7.83 3.57 25.65
N HIS A 189 7.21 4.08 26.71
CA HIS A 189 5.80 4.45 26.76
C HIS A 189 5.67 5.97 26.86
N HIS A 190 4.76 6.55 26.07
CA HIS A 190 4.43 7.97 26.12
C HIS A 190 2.95 8.19 25.81
N PRO A 191 2.19 9.04 26.57
CA PRO A 191 0.74 9.22 26.33
C PRO A 191 0.40 9.81 24.96
N ASN A 192 1.32 10.53 24.34
CA ASN A 192 1.16 11.07 22.97
C ASN A 192 1.61 10.09 21.86
N VAL A 193 2.01 8.85 22.18
CA VAL A 193 2.37 7.83 21.20
C VAL A 193 1.44 6.63 21.36
N MET A 194 0.47 6.55 20.47
CA MET A 194 -0.62 5.58 20.53
C MET A 194 -0.46 4.53 19.45
N TYR A 195 -0.75 3.27 19.78
CA TYR A 195 -0.65 2.13 18.87
C TYR A 195 -2.01 1.49 18.67
N SER A 196 -2.25 1.01 17.45
CA SER A 196 -3.39 0.18 17.12
C SER A 196 -2.98 -1.02 16.26
N GLU A 197 -3.79 -2.06 16.29
CA GLU A 197 -3.57 -3.25 15.46
C GLU A 197 -3.87 -2.97 13.99
N ALA A 198 -3.43 -3.88 13.10
CA ALA A 198 -3.77 -3.85 11.69
C ALA A 198 -5.29 -3.92 11.49
N ASN A 199 -5.80 -3.17 10.51
CA ASN A 199 -7.20 -3.21 10.15
C ASN A 199 -7.35 -3.28 8.62
N THR A 200 -8.24 -4.15 8.14
CA THR A 200 -8.56 -4.34 6.71
C THR A 200 -9.82 -3.61 6.27
N ASP A 201 -10.60 -3.09 7.22
CA ASP A 201 -11.78 -2.29 6.92
C ASP A 201 -11.38 -0.91 6.39
N MET A 202 -11.87 -0.58 5.19
CA MET A 202 -11.47 0.64 4.50
C MET A 202 -12.04 1.91 5.15
N ASN A 203 -13.22 1.83 5.79
CA ASN A 203 -13.78 2.98 6.52
C ASN A 203 -12.94 3.27 7.76
N THR A 204 -12.58 2.25 8.54
CA THR A 204 -11.69 2.37 9.70
C THR A 204 -10.33 2.94 9.30
N LYS A 205 -9.74 2.46 8.20
CA LYS A 205 -8.47 2.97 7.67
C LYS A 205 -8.59 4.43 7.24
N THR A 206 -9.66 4.79 6.56
CA THR A 206 -9.91 6.18 6.13
C THR A 206 -10.10 7.10 7.34
N ALA A 207 -10.89 6.69 8.33
CA ALA A 207 -11.06 7.43 9.58
C ALA A 207 -9.73 7.63 10.33
N PHE A 208 -8.87 6.59 10.35
CA PHE A 208 -7.50 6.70 10.87
C PHE A 208 -6.70 7.79 10.15
N ILE A 209 -6.71 7.81 8.82
CA ILE A 209 -6.00 8.83 8.03
C ILE A 209 -6.59 10.22 8.27
N ASN A 210 -7.94 10.33 8.34
CA ASN A 210 -8.63 11.59 8.62
C ASN A 210 -8.25 12.16 9.99
N THR A 211 -8.01 11.30 10.99
CA THR A 211 -7.53 11.69 12.33
C THR A 211 -6.20 12.42 12.29
N CYS A 212 -5.32 12.04 11.35
CA CYS A 212 -3.96 12.55 11.25
C CYS A 212 -3.90 13.88 10.48
N ASP A 213 -2.92 14.71 10.79
CA ASP A 213 -2.60 15.93 10.05
C ASP A 213 -1.58 15.67 8.96
N ALA A 214 -0.69 14.69 9.15
CA ALA A 214 0.31 14.26 8.20
C ALA A 214 0.70 12.80 8.41
N MET A 215 1.30 12.18 7.41
CA MET A 215 1.98 10.90 7.55
C MET A 215 3.41 11.09 8.04
N ILE A 216 3.86 10.23 8.96
CA ILE A 216 5.28 10.01 9.20
C ILE A 216 5.70 8.67 8.58
N HIS A 217 6.62 8.72 7.63
CA HIS A 217 7.18 7.57 6.93
C HIS A 217 8.65 7.41 7.26
N GLY A 218 9.05 6.21 7.73
CA GLY A 218 10.40 5.96 8.23
C GLY A 218 10.87 4.54 7.95
N ARG A 219 10.85 4.15 6.68
CA ARG A 219 11.30 2.84 6.22
C ARG A 219 12.67 2.95 5.56
N THR A 220 13.66 2.21 6.06
CA THR A 220 15.03 2.17 5.53
C THR A 220 15.08 1.74 4.07
N ASP A 221 14.31 0.71 3.69
CA ASP A 221 14.21 0.28 2.30
C ASP A 221 13.52 1.30 1.38
N GLY A 222 12.70 2.20 1.92
CA GLY A 222 11.81 3.04 1.12
C GLY A 222 10.64 2.27 0.52
N GLU A 223 10.11 2.74 -0.60
CA GLU A 223 8.91 2.16 -1.20
C GLU A 223 9.08 1.92 -2.70
N SER A 224 8.82 0.69 -3.14
CA SER A 224 8.73 0.33 -4.56
C SER A 224 7.46 0.90 -5.23
N PHE A 225 6.35 0.98 -4.49
CA PHE A 225 5.15 1.76 -4.82
C PHE A 225 4.82 2.75 -3.70
N GLY A 226 4.55 2.29 -2.48
CA GLY A 226 4.18 3.10 -1.32
C GLY A 226 2.67 3.31 -1.21
N LEU A 227 1.89 2.22 -1.14
CA LEU A 227 0.42 2.30 -1.07
C LEU A 227 -0.05 3.16 0.11
N ALA A 228 0.51 2.99 1.30
CA ALA A 228 0.17 3.80 2.46
C ALA A 228 0.46 5.30 2.24
N VAL A 229 1.59 5.62 1.62
CA VAL A 229 1.91 7.02 1.24
C VAL A 229 0.85 7.57 0.29
N ALA A 230 0.50 6.82 -0.75
CA ALA A 230 -0.49 7.25 -1.73
C ALA A 230 -1.90 7.40 -1.12
N GLU A 231 -2.28 6.56 -0.15
CA GLU A 231 -3.55 6.65 0.57
C GLU A 231 -3.61 7.90 1.48
N PHE A 232 -2.51 8.29 2.13
CA PHE A 232 -2.44 9.57 2.87
C PHE A 232 -2.57 10.76 1.91
N LEU A 233 -1.87 10.74 0.78
CA LEU A 233 -1.99 11.79 -0.25
C LEU A 233 -3.42 11.88 -0.80
N HIS A 234 -4.12 10.75 -0.99
CA HIS A 234 -5.51 10.71 -1.42
C HIS A 234 -6.45 11.46 -0.47
N GLN A 235 -6.15 11.44 0.84
CA GLN A 235 -6.86 12.21 1.88
C GLN A 235 -6.25 13.62 2.08
N ASN A 236 -5.45 14.09 1.11
CA ASN A 236 -4.77 15.40 1.16
C ASN A 236 -3.87 15.60 2.39
N LYS A 237 -3.29 14.51 2.92
CA LYS A 237 -2.37 14.55 4.05
C LYS A 237 -0.93 14.56 3.54
N PRO A 238 -0.10 15.58 3.90
CA PRO A 238 1.30 15.63 3.51
C PRO A 238 2.09 14.50 4.16
N VAL A 239 3.25 14.16 3.58
CA VAL A 239 4.08 13.05 4.00
C VAL A 239 5.46 13.54 4.40
N VAL A 240 5.85 13.22 5.64
CA VAL A 240 7.20 13.40 6.17
C VAL A 240 7.97 12.11 5.92
N THR A 241 9.04 12.15 5.14
CA THR A 241 9.78 10.95 4.72
C THR A 241 11.28 11.15 4.61
N SER A 242 12.04 10.05 4.80
CA SER A 242 13.49 10.07 4.64
C SER A 242 13.91 10.13 3.18
N MET A 243 14.95 10.93 2.90
CA MET A 243 15.67 10.92 1.61
C MET A 243 16.65 9.75 1.49
N GLN A 244 16.99 9.10 2.61
CA GLN A 244 17.95 8.00 2.67
C GLN A 244 17.22 6.66 2.62
N CYS A 245 16.93 6.18 1.42
CA CYS A 245 16.26 4.90 1.19
C CYS A 245 16.68 4.30 -0.15
N ARG A 246 16.55 2.95 -0.25
CA ARG A 246 16.89 2.20 -1.46
C ARG A 246 15.87 2.42 -2.59
N ASP A 247 14.60 2.21 -2.27
CA ASP A 247 13.49 2.27 -3.21
C ASP A 247 12.78 3.62 -3.06
N ARG A 248 12.69 4.38 -4.15
CA ARG A 248 12.41 5.82 -4.10
C ARG A 248 11.13 6.23 -4.84
N ASN A 249 10.20 5.29 -5.09
CA ASN A 249 8.98 5.65 -5.81
C ASN A 249 8.14 6.70 -5.06
N HIS A 250 8.04 6.61 -3.74
CA HIS A 250 7.33 7.62 -2.95
C HIS A 250 7.96 9.01 -3.07
N ILE A 251 9.30 9.11 -3.15
CA ILE A 251 10.00 10.37 -3.40
C ILE A 251 9.70 10.88 -4.82
N HIS A 252 9.69 9.96 -5.81
CA HIS A 252 9.33 10.29 -7.20
C HIS A 252 7.89 10.85 -7.30
N VAL A 253 6.93 10.26 -6.58
CA VAL A 253 5.53 10.71 -6.55
C VAL A 253 5.38 12.05 -5.81
N LEU A 254 6.05 12.21 -4.67
CA LEU A 254 5.97 13.42 -3.85
C LEU A 254 6.61 14.65 -4.52
N GLY A 255 7.69 14.47 -5.30
CA GLY A 255 8.40 15.57 -5.95
C GLY A 255 8.79 16.66 -4.96
N ASP A 256 8.42 17.90 -5.25
CA ASP A 256 8.66 19.07 -4.40
C ASP A 256 7.66 19.24 -3.25
N LYS A 257 6.62 18.40 -3.18
CA LYS A 257 5.58 18.43 -2.15
C LYS A 257 5.92 17.60 -0.90
N GLY A 258 6.98 16.81 -0.94
CA GLY A 258 7.43 16.01 0.19
C GLY A 258 8.04 16.84 1.31
N LEU A 259 7.82 16.44 2.56
CA LEU A 259 8.50 16.99 3.73
C LEU A 259 9.67 16.06 4.06
N TYR A 260 10.84 16.41 3.54
CA TYR A 260 11.99 15.51 3.52
C TYR A 260 12.94 15.72 4.70
N TYR A 261 13.47 14.61 5.22
CA TYR A 261 14.55 14.61 6.20
C TYR A 261 15.65 13.62 5.82
N SER A 262 16.88 13.89 6.26
CA SER A 262 18.04 13.03 6.07
C SER A 262 18.68 12.59 7.39
N ASN A 263 18.25 13.15 8.51
CA ASN A 263 18.75 12.83 9.84
C ASN A 263 17.70 13.16 10.93
N GLY A 264 17.99 12.76 12.18
CA GLY A 264 17.09 12.95 13.32
C GLY A 264 16.82 14.41 13.66
N ASN A 265 17.79 15.31 13.49
CA ASN A 265 17.61 16.74 13.79
C ASN A 265 16.63 17.40 12.80
N GLU A 266 16.76 17.08 11.50
CA GLU A 266 15.83 17.55 10.47
C GLU A 266 14.42 17.01 10.72
N LEU A 267 14.30 15.71 11.02
CA LEU A 267 13.00 15.11 11.37
C LEU A 267 12.39 15.82 12.59
N TYR A 268 13.15 16.01 13.67
CA TYR A 268 12.67 16.70 14.87
C TYR A 268 12.19 18.13 14.56
N ALA A 269 12.94 18.86 13.77
CA ALA A 269 12.56 20.21 13.36
C ALA A 269 11.24 20.21 12.57
N ILE A 270 11.07 19.30 11.60
CA ILE A 270 9.81 19.17 10.84
C ILE A 270 8.63 18.85 11.79
N LEU A 271 8.79 17.87 12.68
CA LEU A 271 7.70 17.44 13.57
C LEU A 271 7.26 18.54 14.53
N THR A 272 8.20 19.32 15.06
CA THR A 272 7.92 20.34 16.07
C THR A 272 7.53 21.72 15.50
N SER A 273 7.80 21.96 14.21
CA SER A 273 7.40 23.18 13.51
C SER A 273 6.27 22.96 12.49
N PHE A 274 5.64 21.77 12.49
CA PHE A 274 4.58 21.46 11.53
C PHE A 274 3.37 22.38 11.71
N GLU A 275 2.89 22.92 10.61
CA GLU A 275 1.70 23.77 10.58
C GLU A 275 0.57 23.12 9.80
N LYS A 276 -0.64 23.18 10.34
CA LYS A 276 -1.85 22.77 9.63
C LYS A 276 -2.18 23.78 8.55
N LYS A 277 -2.13 23.33 7.30
CA LYS A 277 -2.52 24.11 6.12
C LYS A 277 -2.96 23.18 4.99
N ASP A 278 -3.51 23.72 3.94
CA ASP A 278 -3.73 22.96 2.71
C ASP A 278 -2.41 22.79 1.95
N TYR A 279 -1.90 21.55 1.94
CA TYR A 279 -0.68 21.18 1.20
C TYR A 279 -0.94 20.88 -0.26
N ASN A 280 -2.22 20.72 -0.66
CA ASN A 280 -2.63 20.40 -2.03
C ASN A 280 -1.84 19.24 -2.63
N VAL A 281 -1.80 18.11 -1.91
CA VAL A 281 -1.06 16.90 -2.31
C VAL A 281 -1.94 15.83 -2.95
N LYS A 282 -3.27 15.91 -2.81
CA LYS A 282 -4.22 14.94 -3.39
C LYS A 282 -4.06 14.76 -4.91
N PRO A 283 -3.80 15.80 -5.72
CA PRO A 283 -3.63 15.64 -7.17
C PRO A 283 -2.45 14.76 -7.59
N LEU A 284 -1.45 14.55 -6.72
CA LEU A 284 -0.30 13.70 -7.01
C LEU A 284 -0.69 12.24 -7.28
N VAL A 285 -1.82 11.80 -6.74
CA VAL A 285 -2.31 10.41 -6.84
C VAL A 285 -3.53 10.23 -7.74
N ASP A 286 -3.98 11.27 -8.43
CA ASP A 286 -5.10 11.18 -9.40
C ASP A 286 -4.83 10.16 -10.51
N GLN A 287 -3.56 9.97 -10.88
CA GLN A 287 -3.11 8.99 -11.84
C GLN A 287 -3.30 7.53 -11.38
N PHE A 288 -3.56 7.31 -10.09
CA PHE A 288 -3.74 5.98 -9.48
C PHE A 288 -5.22 5.64 -9.22
N LYS A 289 -6.15 6.45 -9.71
CA LYS A 289 -7.58 6.18 -9.63
C LYS A 289 -7.97 4.89 -10.34
N PRO A 290 -8.99 4.18 -9.86
CA PRO A 290 -9.42 2.91 -10.44
C PRO A 290 -9.63 2.98 -11.96
N GLU A 291 -10.32 4.02 -12.45
CA GLU A 291 -10.63 4.17 -13.88
C GLU A 291 -9.37 4.30 -14.72
N VAL A 292 -8.36 5.03 -14.24
CA VAL A 292 -7.09 5.25 -14.95
C VAL A 292 -6.28 3.94 -14.99
N ILE A 293 -6.13 3.29 -13.86
CA ILE A 293 -5.34 2.06 -13.75
C ILE A 293 -6.01 0.91 -14.50
N MET A 294 -7.34 0.77 -14.43
CA MET A 294 -8.04 -0.30 -15.11
C MET A 294 -8.04 -0.14 -16.63
N GLN A 295 -7.88 1.07 -17.18
CA GLN A 295 -7.63 1.24 -18.62
C GLN A 295 -6.25 0.69 -19.02
N LYS A 296 -5.20 0.93 -18.21
CA LYS A 296 -3.87 0.33 -18.42
C LYS A 296 -3.94 -1.19 -18.31
N PHE A 297 -4.63 -1.71 -17.28
CA PHE A 297 -4.82 -3.16 -17.11
C PHE A 297 -5.56 -3.78 -18.28
N LYS A 298 -6.60 -3.12 -18.81
CA LYS A 298 -7.35 -3.57 -19.99
C LYS A 298 -6.44 -3.77 -21.19
N SER A 299 -5.52 -2.86 -21.47
CA SER A 299 -4.56 -3.02 -22.58
C SER A 299 -3.72 -4.27 -22.39
N LEU A 300 -3.19 -4.51 -21.17
CA LEU A 300 -2.36 -5.68 -20.90
C LEU A 300 -3.10 -7.02 -21.06
N VAL A 301 -4.39 -7.09 -20.74
CA VAL A 301 -5.18 -8.33 -20.86
C VAL A 301 -5.70 -8.57 -22.27
N SER A 302 -5.80 -7.52 -23.12
CA SER A 302 -6.38 -7.58 -24.47
C SER A 302 -5.35 -7.79 -25.59
N GLU A 303 -4.08 -7.45 -25.36
CA GLU A 303 -2.94 -7.71 -26.27
C GLU A 303 -2.57 -9.20 -26.27
#